data_6eb678cbfda5fffe1713065778434a08
#
_entry.id   6eb678cbfda5fffe1713065778434a08
#
_cell.length_a   1.000
_cell.length_b   1.000
_cell.length_c   1.000
_cell.angle_alpha   90.00
_cell.angle_beta   90.00
_cell.angle_gamma   90.00
#
_symmetry.space_group_name_H-M   'P 1'
#
loop_
_entity.id
_entity.type
_entity.pdbx_description
1 polymer ?
#
loop_
_entity_poly.entity_id
_entity_poly.type
_entity_poly.pdbx_seq_one_letter_code
_entity_poly.pdbx_strand_id
1 'polypeptide(L)'
;VFDGPEDRNGARNADELRLWREYLDDDPADRAWLCDDAGRCGGLPAGARFVIAGDLNNDPVDGDGRHEAIRALLDHPRVLRVPAPRSEGAVPAGRASGGANATHRGDPAEDTGDFGPR
;
A
#
# COMPACT_ATOMS: atom_id res chain seq x y z
N VAL A 1 5.94 7.63 15.55
CA VAL A 1 5.10 6.50 15.96
C VAL A 1 5.97 5.53 16.71
N PHE A 2 5.60 5.21 17.92
CA PHE A 2 6.35 4.28 18.75
C PHE A 2 5.85 2.87 18.39
N ASP A 3 6.61 2.21 17.54
CA ASP A 3 6.39 0.81 17.23
C ASP A 3 7.36 -0.01 18.07
N GLY A 4 6.82 -0.94 18.84
CA GLY A 4 7.61 -1.85 19.65
C GLY A 4 8.10 -3.05 18.84
N PRO A 5 8.79 -4.00 19.51
CA PRO A 5 9.24 -5.22 18.87
C PRO A 5 8.11 -6.05 18.21
N GLU A 6 6.86 -5.82 18.63
CA GLU A 6 5.66 -6.44 18.10
C GLU A 6 5.18 -5.89 16.75
N ASP A 7 5.77 -4.78 16.27
CA ASP A 7 5.44 -4.16 14.98
C ASP A 7 3.92 -3.94 14.80
N ARG A 8 3.29 -3.29 15.77
CA ARG A 8 1.83 -3.06 15.76
C ARG A 8 1.38 -2.23 14.58
N ASN A 9 2.16 -1.22 14.23
CA ASN A 9 1.83 -0.31 13.16
C ASN A 9 1.94 -1.01 11.81
N GLY A 10 3.02 -1.75 11.57
CA GLY A 10 3.18 -2.55 10.37
C GLY A 10 2.13 -3.66 10.26
N ALA A 11 1.77 -4.30 11.38
CA ALA A 11 0.69 -5.29 11.41
C ALA A 11 -0.66 -4.68 10.99
N ARG A 12 -1.03 -3.52 11.58
CA ARG A 12 -2.27 -2.83 11.26
C ARG A 12 -2.30 -2.38 9.79
N ASN A 13 -1.22 -1.79 9.30
CA ASN A 13 -1.12 -1.38 7.90
C ASN A 13 -1.25 -2.57 6.95
N ALA A 14 -0.63 -3.71 7.27
CA ALA A 14 -0.78 -4.92 6.48
C ALA A 14 -2.22 -5.44 6.46
N ASP A 15 -2.96 -5.35 7.57
CA ASP A 15 -4.38 -5.72 7.63
C ASP A 15 -5.25 -4.75 6.84
N GLU A 16 -4.95 -3.45 6.84
CA GLU A 16 -5.64 -2.45 6.02
C GLU A 16 -5.46 -2.73 4.52
N LEU A 17 -4.25 -3.10 4.09
CA LEU A 17 -3.97 -3.49 2.71
C LEU A 17 -4.63 -4.83 2.33
N ARG A 18 -4.64 -5.78 3.27
CA ARG A 18 -5.34 -7.05 3.12
C ARG A 18 -6.84 -6.85 2.91
N LEU A 19 -7.47 -5.91 3.63
CA LEU A 19 -8.87 -5.57 3.44
C LEU A 19 -9.18 -5.20 1.98
N TRP A 20 -8.36 -4.33 1.39
CA TRP A 20 -8.52 -3.96 -0.02
C TRP A 20 -8.34 -5.14 -0.96
N ARG A 21 -7.31 -5.96 -0.73
CA ARG A 21 -7.08 -7.16 -1.54
C ARG A 21 -8.27 -8.10 -1.51
N GLU A 22 -8.76 -8.44 -0.33
CA GLU A 22 -9.87 -9.38 -0.16
C GLU A 22 -11.22 -8.78 -0.60
N TYR A 23 -11.39 -7.45 -0.50
CA TYR A 23 -12.55 -6.76 -1.08
C TYR A 23 -12.62 -6.88 -2.60
N LEU A 24 -11.48 -6.98 -3.27
CA LEU A 24 -11.37 -7.15 -4.71
C LEU A 24 -11.44 -8.63 -5.14
N ASP A 25 -11.18 -9.57 -4.23
CA ASP A 25 -11.11 -10.99 -4.56
C ASP A 25 -12.47 -11.52 -5.06
N ASP A 26 -12.43 -12.47 -5.97
CA ASP A 26 -13.64 -13.10 -6.50
C ASP A 26 -14.03 -14.36 -5.72
N ASP A 27 -13.13 -14.92 -4.88
CA ASP A 27 -13.45 -16.05 -4.01
C ASP A 27 -14.35 -15.61 -2.84
N PRO A 28 -15.57 -16.15 -2.72
CA PRO A 28 -16.45 -15.84 -1.62
C PRO A 28 -15.87 -16.15 -0.24
N ALA A 29 -14.97 -17.13 -0.13
CA ALA A 29 -14.36 -17.50 1.14
C ALA A 29 -13.43 -16.40 1.66
N ASP A 30 -12.66 -15.77 0.80
CA ASP A 30 -11.72 -14.72 1.16
C ASP A 30 -12.40 -13.42 1.64
N ARG A 31 -13.63 -13.18 1.20
CA ARG A 31 -14.40 -11.97 1.51
C ARG A 31 -15.64 -12.18 2.40
N ALA A 32 -15.82 -13.40 2.93
CA ALA A 32 -17.00 -13.74 3.74
C ALA A 32 -17.09 -12.96 5.06
N TRP A 33 -15.98 -12.44 5.55
CA TRP A 33 -15.91 -11.64 6.79
C TRP A 33 -16.16 -10.14 6.57
N LEU A 34 -16.14 -9.67 5.31
CA LEU A 34 -16.38 -8.28 4.96
C LEU A 34 -17.88 -8.04 4.90
N CYS A 35 -18.44 -7.46 5.93
CA CYS A 35 -19.86 -7.19 6.01
C CYS A 35 -20.13 -5.69 6.26
N ASP A 36 -21.18 -5.15 5.62
CA ASP A 36 -21.66 -3.81 5.88
C ASP A 36 -22.54 -3.74 7.15
N ASP A 37 -22.93 -2.53 7.54
CA ASP A 37 -23.75 -2.29 8.74
C ASP A 37 -25.16 -2.92 8.62
N ALA A 38 -25.60 -3.29 7.45
CA ALA A 38 -26.84 -4.01 7.21
C ALA A 38 -26.67 -5.54 7.23
N GLY A 39 -25.47 -6.03 7.54
CA GLY A 39 -25.13 -7.46 7.57
C GLY A 39 -24.99 -8.11 6.20
N ARG A 40 -24.86 -7.33 5.12
CA ARG A 40 -24.60 -7.87 3.79
C ARG A 40 -23.10 -8.08 3.64
N CYS A 41 -22.69 -9.31 3.41
CA CYS A 41 -21.27 -9.68 3.32
C CYS A 41 -20.83 -9.85 1.87
N GLY A 42 -19.55 -9.60 1.63
CA GLY A 42 -18.90 -9.77 0.34
C GLY A 42 -18.05 -8.58 -0.04
N GLY A 43 -17.37 -8.69 -1.17
CA GLY A 43 -16.51 -7.65 -1.71
C GLY A 43 -17.13 -6.93 -2.91
N LEU A 44 -16.28 -6.28 -3.69
CA LEU A 44 -16.68 -5.60 -4.91
C LEU A 44 -17.17 -6.62 -5.96
N PRO A 45 -18.36 -6.43 -6.55
CA PRO A 45 -18.86 -7.35 -7.58
C PRO A 45 -17.84 -7.57 -8.70
N ALA A 46 -17.80 -8.80 -9.23
CA ALA A 46 -16.97 -9.14 -10.38
C ALA A 46 -17.26 -8.19 -11.56
N GLY A 47 -16.21 -7.71 -12.23
CA GLY A 47 -16.31 -6.79 -13.35
C GLY A 47 -16.64 -5.33 -12.99
N ALA A 48 -16.89 -4.99 -11.73
CA ALA A 48 -17.02 -3.61 -11.31
C ALA A 48 -15.71 -2.84 -11.50
N ARG A 49 -15.81 -1.62 -12.01
CA ARG A 49 -14.67 -0.70 -12.13
C ARG A 49 -14.45 -0.01 -10.79
N PHE A 50 -13.19 0.19 -10.45
CA PHE A 50 -12.83 0.84 -9.18
C PHE A 50 -11.56 1.68 -9.32
N VAL A 51 -11.36 2.54 -8.35
CA VAL A 51 -10.11 3.25 -8.08
C VAL A 51 -9.90 3.17 -6.58
N ILE A 52 -8.70 2.79 -6.17
CA ILE A 52 -8.24 2.94 -4.79
C ILE A 52 -7.35 4.19 -4.78
N ALA A 53 -7.72 5.17 -3.97
CA ALA A 53 -7.00 6.44 -3.87
C ALA A 53 -6.87 6.83 -2.40
N GLY A 54 -5.69 7.25 -2.02
CA GLY A 54 -5.36 7.63 -0.66
C GLY A 54 -3.90 7.36 -0.35
N ASP A 55 -3.53 7.57 0.90
CA ASP A 55 -2.22 7.21 1.42
C ASP A 55 -2.27 5.77 1.95
N LEU A 56 -1.57 4.87 1.28
CA LEU A 56 -1.49 3.45 1.70
C LEU A 56 -0.39 3.20 2.72
N ASN A 57 0.41 4.22 3.07
CA ASN A 57 1.48 4.15 4.09
C ASN A 57 2.38 2.92 3.96
N ASN A 58 2.67 2.49 2.76
CA ASN A 58 3.55 1.35 2.49
C ASN A 58 4.19 1.49 1.11
N ASP A 59 5.41 1.02 1.00
CA ASP A 59 6.16 0.98 -0.23
C ASP A 59 6.55 -0.48 -0.55
N PRO A 60 6.51 -0.93 -1.82
CA PRO A 60 6.86 -2.31 -2.16
C PRO A 60 8.35 -2.63 -2.05
N VAL A 61 9.23 -1.62 -1.92
CA VAL A 61 10.69 -1.77 -1.95
C VAL A 61 11.36 -1.19 -0.72
N ASP A 62 10.93 0.00 -0.29
CA ASP A 62 11.60 0.82 0.71
C ASP A 62 10.74 1.02 1.98
N GLY A 63 11.38 1.57 3.03
CA GLY A 63 10.73 1.74 4.32
C GLY A 63 10.77 0.48 5.20
N ASP A 64 10.11 0.56 6.34
CA ASP A 64 10.04 -0.48 7.36
C ASP A 64 8.68 -1.21 7.41
N GLY A 65 7.81 -0.96 6.43
CA GLY A 65 6.52 -1.61 6.30
C GLY A 65 6.61 -3.08 5.87
N ARG A 66 5.50 -3.78 6.00
CA ARG A 66 5.36 -5.17 5.52
C ARG A 66 5.13 -5.17 4.01
N HIS A 67 6.21 -5.15 3.25
CA HIS A 67 6.19 -5.00 1.79
C HIS A 67 5.36 -6.05 1.06
N GLU A 68 5.24 -7.26 1.62
CA GLU A 68 4.42 -8.33 1.03
C GLU A 68 2.94 -7.95 0.95
N ALA A 69 2.44 -7.15 1.89
CA ALA A 69 1.04 -6.74 1.92
C ALA A 69 0.69 -5.82 0.74
N ILE A 70 1.51 -4.79 0.49
CA ILE A 70 1.29 -3.89 -0.65
C ILE A 70 1.55 -4.61 -1.98
N ARG A 71 2.57 -5.48 -2.05
CA ARG A 71 2.82 -6.29 -3.26
C ARG A 71 1.65 -7.18 -3.59
N ALA A 72 1.05 -7.85 -2.60
CA ALA A 72 -0.11 -8.70 -2.81
C ALA A 72 -1.32 -7.93 -3.37
N LEU A 73 -1.52 -6.67 -2.94
CA LEU A 73 -2.54 -5.80 -3.51
C LEU A 73 -2.20 -5.37 -4.95
N LEU A 74 -0.97 -4.94 -5.19
CA LEU A 74 -0.51 -4.51 -6.52
C LEU A 74 -0.52 -5.66 -7.54
N ASP A 75 -0.27 -6.89 -7.09
CA ASP A 75 -0.25 -8.10 -7.91
C ASP A 75 -1.64 -8.70 -8.12
N HIS A 76 -2.67 -8.14 -7.50
CA HIS A 76 -4.03 -8.65 -7.63
C HIS A 76 -4.51 -8.60 -9.09
N PRO A 77 -5.14 -9.66 -9.63
CA PRO A 77 -5.52 -9.74 -11.06
C PRO A 77 -6.43 -8.61 -11.56
N ARG A 78 -7.21 -8.02 -10.67
CA ARG A 78 -8.11 -6.90 -11.00
C ARG A 78 -7.45 -5.53 -10.92
N VAL A 79 -6.23 -5.44 -10.38
CA VAL A 79 -5.46 -4.20 -10.31
C VAL A 79 -4.69 -4.00 -11.60
N LEU A 80 -4.92 -2.87 -12.25
CA LEU A 80 -4.23 -2.55 -13.50
C LEU A 80 -2.76 -2.20 -13.21
N ARG A 81 -1.85 -2.94 -13.80
CA ARG A 81 -0.42 -2.63 -13.76
C ARG A 81 -0.10 -1.54 -14.79
N VAL A 82 0.21 -0.39 -14.30
CA VAL A 82 0.70 0.75 -15.10
C VAL A 82 2.06 1.20 -14.55
N PRO A 83 2.91 1.82 -15.37
CA PRO A 83 4.12 2.45 -14.84
C PRO A 83 3.77 3.47 -13.75
N ALA A 84 4.56 3.48 -12.68
CA ALA A 84 4.40 4.46 -11.62
C ALA A 84 4.52 5.89 -12.18
N PRO A 85 3.72 6.84 -11.70
CA PRO A 85 3.93 8.26 -12.00
C PRO A 85 5.31 8.68 -11.52
N ARG A 86 5.95 9.57 -12.27
CA ARG A 86 7.33 10.00 -12.00
C ARG A 86 7.40 11.51 -11.82
N SER A 87 8.25 11.94 -10.89
CA SER A 87 8.54 13.34 -10.64
C SER A 87 10.06 13.57 -10.60
N GLU A 88 10.57 14.36 -11.54
CA GLU A 88 11.98 14.76 -11.53
C GLU A 88 12.35 15.59 -10.29
N GLY A 89 11.36 16.28 -9.70
CA GLY A 89 11.56 17.05 -8.46
C GLY A 89 11.76 16.18 -7.22
N ALA A 90 11.27 14.94 -7.19
CA ALA A 90 11.45 14.03 -6.07
C ALA A 90 12.93 13.66 -5.85
N VAL A 91 13.70 13.49 -6.93
CA VAL A 91 15.12 13.11 -6.86
C VAL A 91 15.99 14.10 -6.07
N PRO A 92 16.00 15.41 -6.39
CA PRO A 92 16.77 16.38 -5.60
C PRO A 92 16.18 16.59 -4.20
N ALA A 93 14.85 16.48 -4.02
CA ALA A 93 14.22 16.59 -2.72
C ALA A 93 14.66 15.47 -1.80
N GLY A 94 14.56 14.21 -2.20
CA GLY A 94 15.00 13.06 -1.43
C GLY A 94 16.49 13.12 -1.05
N ARG A 95 17.35 13.57 -1.97
CA ARG A 95 18.78 13.80 -1.69
C ARG A 95 19.02 14.89 -0.64
N ALA A 96 18.27 15.99 -0.72
CA ALA A 96 18.41 17.10 0.23
C ALA A 96 17.92 16.71 1.63
N SER A 97 16.87 15.90 1.70
CA SER A 97 16.30 15.42 2.98
C SER A 97 17.23 14.43 3.70
N GLY A 98 18.03 13.66 2.97
CA GLY A 98 18.95 12.70 3.57
C GLY A 98 18.24 11.61 4.41
N GLY A 99 18.88 11.20 5.52
CA GLY A 99 18.29 10.22 6.44
C GLY A 99 17.95 8.89 5.74
N ALA A 100 16.74 8.37 5.94
CA ALA A 100 16.28 7.14 5.32
C ALA A 100 16.26 7.22 3.79
N ASN A 101 15.99 8.42 3.23
CA ASN A 101 15.97 8.63 1.77
C ASN A 101 17.34 8.32 1.10
N ALA A 102 18.44 8.45 1.83
CA ALA A 102 19.78 8.14 1.30
C ALA A 102 20.02 6.63 1.12
N THR A 103 19.18 5.79 1.69
CA THR A 103 19.28 4.32 1.65
C THR A 103 18.19 3.66 0.81
N HIS A 104 17.32 4.45 0.17
CA HIS A 104 16.31 3.95 -0.74
C HIS A 104 16.94 3.13 -1.87
N ARG A 105 16.28 2.05 -2.24
CA ARG A 105 16.66 1.13 -3.33
C ARG A 105 15.76 1.29 -4.54
N GLY A 106 14.52 1.79 -4.32
CA GLY A 106 13.61 2.16 -5.39
C GLY A 106 14.09 3.39 -6.16
N ASP A 107 13.40 3.70 -7.25
CA ASP A 107 13.68 4.91 -8.01
C ASP A 107 13.10 6.13 -7.30
N PRO A 108 13.92 7.07 -6.81
CA PRO A 108 13.43 8.24 -6.08
C PRO A 108 12.52 9.15 -6.92
N ALA A 109 12.47 8.99 -8.23
CA ALA A 109 11.53 9.72 -9.07
C ALA A 109 10.09 9.17 -8.94
N GLU A 110 9.91 8.00 -8.37
CA GLU A 110 8.62 7.34 -8.12
C GLU A 110 8.10 7.58 -6.70
N ASP A 111 8.89 8.21 -5.83
CA ASP A 111 8.49 8.56 -4.47
C ASP A 111 7.31 9.54 -4.49
N THR A 112 6.27 9.23 -3.72
CA THR A 112 5.06 10.05 -3.61
C THR A 112 5.05 10.95 -2.39
N GLY A 113 6.02 10.80 -1.49
CA GLY A 113 6.18 11.60 -0.28
C GLY A 113 7.61 11.66 0.18
N ASP A 114 7.98 12.76 0.81
CA ASP A 114 9.26 12.98 1.47
C ASP A 114 9.00 13.38 2.92
N PHE A 115 9.41 12.52 3.84
CA PHE A 115 9.17 12.72 5.28
C PHE A 115 10.33 13.43 6.00
N GLY A 116 11.32 13.92 5.25
CA GLY A 116 12.47 14.62 5.78
C GLY A 116 13.45 13.71 6.54
N PRO A 117 14.49 14.30 7.11
CA PRO A 117 15.48 13.56 7.90
C PRO A 117 14.82 13.08 9.21
N ARG A 118 14.90 11.79 9.49
CA ARG A 118 14.53 11.19 10.77
C ARG A 118 15.76 10.67 11.48
#